data_b164708dcc61f26e15bf6a254f914510
#
_entry.id   b164708dcc61f26e15bf6a254f914510
#
_cell.length_a   1.000
_cell.length_b   1.000
_cell.length_c   1.000
_cell.angle_alpha   90.00
_cell.angle_beta   90.00
_cell.angle_gamma   90.00
#
_symmetry.space_group_name_H-M   'P 1'
#
loop_
_entity.id
_entity.type
_entity.pdbx_description
1 polymer ?
#
loop_
_entity_poly.entity_id
_entity_poly.type
_entity_poly.pdbx_seq_one_letter_code
_entity_poly.pdbx_strand_id
1 'polypeptide(L)'
;MAHFSQSLLSAFASPRRLVLFATLAVAAIPSTADARVGAYDGVWNVTFATTRGNCSSGYSVPFSVAGSRVSSAGGGRVSGSVNRGGAVAVQVSVGASHASGGGRLAGVVGAGSWRGIISGDQCSGTWQATRT
;
A
#
# COMPACT_ATOMS: atom_id res chain seq x y z
N MET A 1 -41.30 52.95 -16.26
CA MET A 1 -40.84 52.59 -16.12
C MET A 1 -40.11 52.17 -15.30
N ALA A 2 -39.92 52.29 -15.04
CA ALA A 2 -39.13 52.06 -14.28
C ALA A 2 -39.27 50.97 -13.67
N HIS A 3 -39.76 50.68 -13.46
CA HIS A 3 -39.87 49.82 -12.74
C HIS A 3 -39.43 48.79 -13.19
N PHE A 4 -39.41 48.68 -13.82
CA PHE A 4 -39.06 47.71 -14.24
C PHE A 4 -37.91 47.27 -13.83
N SER A 5 -37.47 47.81 -13.47
CA SER A 5 -36.31 47.55 -13.15
C SER A 5 -36.30 46.56 -12.15
N GLN A 6 -37.06 46.62 -11.41
CA GLN A 6 -37.07 45.76 -10.40
C GLN A 6 -37.00 44.43 -10.77
N SER A 7 -37.43 44.14 -11.69
CA SER A 7 -37.43 42.83 -11.96
C SER A 7 -36.12 42.33 -11.98
N LEU A 8 -35.26 43.13 -12.23
CA LEU A 8 -34.04 42.66 -12.28
C LEU A 8 -33.60 42.04 -11.19
N LEU A 9 -33.97 42.50 -10.24
CA LEU A 9 -33.52 42.01 -9.10
C LEU A 9 -33.64 40.63 -8.99
N SER A 10 -34.50 40.12 -9.51
CA SER A 10 -34.68 38.81 -9.29
C SER A 10 -33.46 38.13 -9.59
N ALA A 11 -32.70 38.74 -10.19
CA ALA A 11 -31.49 38.15 -10.53
C ALA A 11 -30.88 37.50 -9.36
N PHE A 12 -31.16 37.89 -8.25
CA PHE A 12 -30.62 37.36 -7.19
C PHE A 12 -30.62 35.95 -7.13
N ALA A 13 -31.22 35.30 -7.89
CA ALA A 13 -31.19 33.92 -7.90
C ALA A 13 -29.80 33.42 -7.84
N SER A 14 -28.91 34.18 -8.28
CA SER A 14 -27.59 33.72 -8.28
C SER A 14 -27.13 33.16 -7.01
N PRO A 15 -27.40 33.69 -5.92
CA PRO A 15 -26.87 33.22 -4.68
C PRO A 15 -27.12 31.77 -4.46
N ARG A 16 -28.18 31.30 -4.92
CA ARG A 16 -28.48 30.00 -4.66
C ARG A 16 -27.49 29.08 -5.19
N ARG A 17 -26.92 29.37 -6.27
CA ARG A 17 -26.03 28.48 -6.85
C ARG A 17 -24.85 28.27 -6.01
N LEU A 18 -24.45 29.23 -5.27
CA LEU A 18 -23.30 29.10 -4.47
C LEU A 18 -23.43 27.99 -3.51
N VAL A 19 -24.57 27.76 -3.05
CA VAL A 19 -24.77 26.76 -2.06
C VAL A 19 -24.43 25.40 -2.62
N LEU A 20 -24.69 25.18 -3.84
CA LEU A 20 -24.43 23.90 -4.43
C LEU A 20 -22.97 23.59 -4.43
N PHE A 21 -22.15 24.59 -4.63
CA PHE A 21 -20.78 24.33 -4.68
C PHE A 21 -20.27 23.84 -3.36
N ALA A 22 -20.75 24.37 -2.32
CA ALA A 22 -20.27 23.98 -1.03
C ALA A 22 -20.52 22.51 -0.82
N THR A 23 -21.62 22.04 -1.31
CA THR A 23 -21.98 20.67 -1.11
C THR A 23 -21.01 19.76 -1.79
N LEU A 24 -20.56 20.12 -2.94
CA LEU A 24 -19.65 19.29 -3.64
C LEU A 24 -18.34 19.18 -2.94
N ALA A 25 -17.91 20.25 -2.35
CA ALA A 25 -16.65 20.24 -1.66
C ALA A 25 -16.65 19.20 -0.55
N VAL A 26 -17.76 19.05 0.10
CA VAL A 26 -17.84 18.12 1.18
C VAL A 26 -17.67 16.70 0.69
N ALA A 27 -18.21 16.43 -0.44
CA ALA A 27 -18.14 15.08 -0.96
C ALA A 27 -16.73 14.61 -1.20
N ALA A 28 -15.81 15.50 -1.37
CA ALA A 28 -14.47 15.10 -1.66
C ALA A 28 -13.72 14.60 -0.42
N ILE A 29 -14.12 15.02 0.74
CA ILE A 29 -13.45 14.65 1.95
C ILE A 29 -13.39 13.17 2.23
N PRO A 30 -14.44 12.43 2.09
CA PRO A 30 -14.43 11.02 2.35
C PRO A 30 -13.37 10.29 1.53
N SER A 31 -13.20 10.69 0.31
CA SER A 31 -12.23 10.04 -0.54
C SER A 31 -10.83 10.22 0.00
N THR A 32 -10.55 11.37 0.57
CA THR A 32 -9.24 11.61 1.12
C THR A 32 -8.99 10.73 2.30
N ALA A 33 -9.99 10.51 3.10
CA ALA A 33 -9.85 9.68 4.28
C ALA A 33 -9.52 8.26 3.87
N ASP A 34 -10.14 7.76 2.84
CA ASP A 34 -9.89 6.42 2.39
C ASP A 34 -8.47 6.28 1.89
N ALA A 35 -7.91 7.30 1.32
CA ALA A 35 -6.57 7.23 0.79
C ALA A 35 -5.53 7.01 1.88
N ARG A 36 -5.86 7.31 3.12
CA ARG A 36 -4.92 7.11 4.20
C ARG A 36 -4.89 5.68 4.70
N VAL A 37 -5.92 4.89 4.41
CA VAL A 37 -5.95 3.50 4.79
C VAL A 37 -5.35 2.75 3.63
N GLY A 38 -4.27 2.08 3.84
CA GLY A 38 -3.61 1.36 2.76
C GLY A 38 -4.42 0.18 2.30
N ALA A 39 -4.46 -0.02 1.01
CA ALA A 39 -5.20 -1.11 0.42
C ALA A 39 -4.62 -2.47 0.80
N TYR A 40 -3.37 -2.49 1.23
CA TYR A 40 -2.68 -3.73 1.52
C TYR A 40 -2.34 -3.87 3.01
N ASP A 41 -2.97 -3.06 3.86
CA ASP A 41 -2.71 -3.11 5.29
C ASP A 41 -3.09 -4.46 5.86
N GLY A 42 -2.33 -4.90 6.82
CA GLY A 42 -2.61 -6.15 7.52
C GLY A 42 -1.37 -7.00 7.68
N VAL A 43 -1.57 -8.24 8.09
CA VAL A 43 -0.48 -9.19 8.27
C VAL A 43 -0.46 -10.12 7.07
N TRP A 44 0.72 -10.29 6.51
CA TRP A 44 0.91 -11.11 5.32
C TRP A 44 1.83 -12.28 5.67
N ASN A 45 1.39 -13.48 5.34
CA ASN A 45 2.20 -14.65 5.55
C ASN A 45 2.99 -14.89 4.27
N VAL A 46 4.32 -14.79 4.37
CA VAL A 46 5.20 -14.85 3.21
C VAL A 46 5.98 -16.14 3.24
N THR A 47 5.90 -16.91 2.17
CA THR A 47 6.61 -18.17 2.04
C THR A 47 7.70 -18.04 0.99
N PHE A 48 8.91 -18.42 1.34
CA PHE A 48 10.07 -18.29 0.48
C PHE A 48 10.47 -19.63 -0.11
N ALA A 49 10.84 -19.63 -1.36
CA ALA A 49 11.39 -20.80 -2.03
C ALA A 49 12.76 -20.42 -2.60
N THR A 50 13.73 -21.30 -2.43
CA THR A 50 15.07 -21.09 -2.97
C THR A 50 15.16 -21.78 -4.34
N THR A 51 15.58 -21.02 -5.33
CA THR A 51 15.76 -21.58 -6.67
C THR A 51 17.23 -21.62 -7.05
N ARG A 52 18.09 -20.87 -6.35
CA ARG A 52 19.53 -20.91 -6.54
C ARG A 52 20.23 -20.85 -5.20
N GLY A 53 21.28 -21.64 -5.03
CA GLY A 53 22.02 -21.71 -3.80
C GLY A 53 21.53 -22.84 -2.91
N ASN A 54 22.11 -22.94 -1.72
CA ASN A 54 21.84 -24.06 -0.84
C ASN A 54 20.97 -23.68 0.36
N CYS A 55 20.25 -22.58 0.27
CA CYS A 55 19.39 -22.15 1.37
C CYS A 55 18.13 -22.99 1.46
N SER A 56 17.54 -23.04 2.63
CA SER A 56 16.31 -23.80 2.83
C SER A 56 15.16 -23.16 2.07
N SER A 57 14.19 -23.99 1.69
CA SER A 57 12.95 -23.53 1.08
C SER A 57 11.79 -23.81 2.01
N GLY A 58 10.65 -23.19 1.73
CA GLY A 58 9.45 -23.46 2.51
C GLY A 58 9.35 -22.65 3.80
N TYR A 59 10.21 -21.65 3.95
CA TYR A 59 10.17 -20.79 5.10
C TYR A 59 8.96 -19.89 5.04
N SER A 60 8.21 -19.78 6.11
CA SER A 60 7.08 -18.84 6.21
C SER A 60 7.35 -17.83 7.32
N VAL A 61 7.14 -16.57 7.01
CA VAL A 61 7.42 -15.48 7.94
C VAL A 61 6.28 -14.46 7.85
N PRO A 62 5.81 -13.92 8.97
CA PRO A 62 4.77 -12.91 8.93
C PRO A 62 5.38 -11.51 8.76
N PHE A 63 4.83 -10.76 7.84
CA PHE A 63 5.19 -9.36 7.62
C PHE A 63 3.96 -8.51 7.89
N SER A 64 4.18 -7.29 8.33
CA SER A 64 3.10 -6.36 8.60
C SER A 64 3.16 -5.22 7.61
N VAL A 65 2.02 -4.84 7.05
CA VAL A 65 1.92 -3.70 6.17
C VAL A 65 0.99 -2.68 6.83
N ALA A 66 1.47 -1.47 6.98
CA ALA A 66 0.68 -0.40 7.55
C ALA A 66 0.94 0.85 6.72
N GLY A 67 -0.09 1.34 6.05
CA GLY A 67 0.06 2.42 5.09
C GLY A 67 0.86 1.89 3.91
N SER A 68 1.97 2.50 3.62
CA SER A 68 2.84 2.03 2.55
C SER A 68 4.09 1.37 3.10
N ARG A 69 4.13 1.05 4.40
CA ARG A 69 5.34 0.60 5.04
C ARG A 69 5.28 -0.87 5.40
N VAL A 70 6.32 -1.61 5.11
CA VAL A 70 6.44 -3.02 5.46
C VAL A 70 7.38 -3.16 6.65
N SER A 71 7.00 -3.95 7.63
CA SER A 71 7.82 -4.22 8.79
C SER A 71 7.65 -5.67 9.22
N SER A 72 8.43 -6.09 10.21
CA SER A 72 8.35 -7.44 10.69
C SER A 72 7.17 -7.61 11.64
N ALA A 73 6.45 -8.71 11.48
CA ALA A 73 5.44 -9.11 12.45
C ALA A 73 5.93 -10.28 13.26
N GLY A 74 7.14 -10.73 13.02
CA GLY A 74 7.75 -11.82 13.76
C GLY A 74 9.16 -11.41 14.17
N GLY A 75 10.13 -12.27 14.03
CA GLY A 75 11.51 -11.95 14.38
C GLY A 75 12.24 -11.29 13.23
N GLY A 76 13.42 -10.78 13.51
CA GLY A 76 14.25 -10.17 12.50
C GLY A 76 13.89 -8.72 12.22
N ARG A 77 14.65 -8.13 11.33
CA ARG A 77 14.45 -6.73 10.97
C ARG A 77 13.99 -6.65 9.52
N VAL A 78 12.85 -6.05 9.30
CA VAL A 78 12.27 -5.91 7.97
C VAL A 78 11.95 -4.45 7.71
N SER A 79 12.31 -3.95 6.56
CA SER A 79 11.93 -2.61 6.15
C SER A 79 11.56 -2.64 4.67
N GLY A 80 10.66 -1.78 4.26
CA GLY A 80 10.28 -1.74 2.86
C GLY A 80 9.02 -0.94 2.65
N SER A 81 8.53 -1.00 1.43
CA SER A 81 7.36 -0.22 1.05
C SER A 81 6.50 -0.97 0.05
N VAL A 82 5.23 -0.59 0.03
CA VAL A 82 4.26 -1.05 -0.96
C VAL A 82 3.61 0.19 -1.54
N ASN A 83 3.61 0.35 -2.84
CA ASN A 83 2.97 1.51 -3.44
C ASN A 83 1.50 1.21 -3.74
N ARG A 84 0.78 2.21 -4.26
CA ARG A 84 -0.63 2.05 -4.52
C ARG A 84 -0.95 0.94 -5.48
N GLY A 85 -0.09 0.70 -6.44
CA GLY A 85 -0.30 -0.35 -7.41
C GLY A 85 0.08 -1.72 -6.91
N GLY A 86 0.56 -1.82 -5.68
CA GLY A 86 0.94 -3.10 -5.11
C GLY A 86 2.40 -3.47 -5.31
N ALA A 87 3.21 -2.62 -5.90
CA ALA A 87 4.62 -2.95 -6.09
C ALA A 87 5.32 -2.90 -4.73
N VAL A 88 6.09 -3.94 -4.43
CA VAL A 88 6.73 -4.15 -3.13
C VAL A 88 8.23 -4.15 -3.28
N ALA A 89 8.91 -3.52 -2.35
CA ALA A 89 10.36 -3.61 -2.25
C ALA A 89 10.71 -3.73 -0.77
N VAL A 90 11.46 -4.75 -0.40
CA VAL A 90 11.70 -5.11 0.99
C VAL A 90 13.15 -5.49 1.23
N GLN A 91 13.66 -5.17 2.42
CA GLN A 91 14.97 -5.57 2.89
C GLN A 91 14.77 -6.32 4.21
N VAL A 92 15.43 -7.44 4.35
CA VAL A 92 15.32 -8.28 5.54
C VAL A 92 16.71 -8.55 6.10
N SER A 93 16.86 -8.47 7.41
CA SER A 93 18.11 -8.78 8.08
C SER A 93 17.84 -9.61 9.33
N VAL A 94 18.57 -10.71 9.50
CA VAL A 94 18.49 -11.53 10.68
C VAL A 94 19.92 -11.94 10.99
N GLY A 95 20.48 -11.39 12.07
CA GLY A 95 21.87 -11.65 12.39
C GLY A 95 22.77 -11.20 11.26
N ALA A 96 23.63 -12.09 10.80
CA ALA A 96 24.54 -11.79 9.70
C ALA A 96 23.92 -12.04 8.34
N SER A 97 22.69 -12.55 8.30
CA SER A 97 22.00 -12.84 7.04
C SER A 97 21.23 -11.64 6.59
N HIS A 98 21.19 -11.39 5.29
CA HIS A 98 20.37 -10.31 4.76
C HIS A 98 19.90 -10.64 3.34
N ALA A 99 18.75 -10.13 3.01
CA ALA A 99 18.14 -10.39 1.71
C ALA A 99 17.34 -9.18 1.27
N SER A 100 17.14 -9.07 -0.01
CA SER A 100 16.24 -8.06 -0.58
C SER A 100 15.26 -8.75 -1.50
N GLY A 101 14.06 -8.24 -1.57
CA GLY A 101 13.04 -8.81 -2.40
C GLY A 101 12.16 -7.75 -3.01
N GLY A 102 11.49 -8.14 -4.07
CA GLY A 102 10.55 -7.27 -4.76
C GLY A 102 9.49 -8.09 -5.42
N GLY A 103 8.40 -7.44 -5.77
CA GLY A 103 7.29 -8.12 -6.42
C GLY A 103 6.04 -7.29 -6.36
N ARG A 104 4.91 -7.96 -6.29
CA ARG A 104 3.64 -7.27 -6.37
C ARG A 104 2.58 -7.94 -5.52
N LEU A 105 1.79 -7.13 -4.84
CA LEU A 105 0.60 -7.58 -4.14
C LEU A 105 -0.62 -7.25 -4.99
N ALA A 106 -1.63 -8.10 -4.94
CA ALA A 106 -2.88 -7.88 -5.64
C ALA A 106 -3.99 -8.51 -4.80
N GLY A 107 -4.89 -7.70 -4.29
CA GLY A 107 -5.93 -8.20 -3.40
C GLY A 107 -5.35 -8.77 -2.13
N VAL A 108 -5.51 -10.05 -1.89
CA VAL A 108 -5.03 -10.71 -0.69
C VAL A 108 -3.86 -11.65 -0.96
N VAL A 109 -3.27 -11.59 -2.14
CA VAL A 109 -2.14 -12.45 -2.50
C VAL A 109 -1.00 -11.62 -3.06
N GLY A 110 0.18 -12.18 -3.05
CA GLY A 110 1.34 -11.53 -3.63
C GLY A 110 2.39 -12.53 -4.03
N ALA A 111 3.32 -12.06 -4.85
CA ALA A 111 4.41 -12.91 -5.33
C ALA A 111 5.56 -12.05 -5.82
N GLY A 112 6.73 -12.62 -5.84
CA GLY A 112 7.90 -11.91 -6.32
C GLY A 112 9.15 -12.77 -6.23
N SER A 113 10.28 -12.09 -6.21
CA SER A 113 11.58 -12.75 -6.14
C SER A 113 12.42 -12.12 -5.03
N TRP A 114 13.43 -12.83 -4.61
CA TRP A 114 14.35 -12.36 -3.58
C TRP A 114 15.76 -12.87 -3.86
N ARG A 115 16.74 -12.21 -3.24
CA ARG A 115 18.11 -12.67 -3.28
C ARG A 115 18.79 -12.19 -2.00
N GLY A 116 19.79 -12.89 -1.57
CA GLY A 116 20.49 -12.50 -0.37
C GLY A 116 21.65 -13.43 -0.01
N ILE A 117 22.22 -13.16 1.14
CA ILE A 117 23.27 -13.98 1.72
C ILE A 117 22.74 -14.50 3.03
N ILE A 118 22.53 -15.80 3.11
CA ILE A 118 21.92 -16.45 4.25
C ILE A 118 22.93 -17.40 4.87
N SER A 119 23.35 -17.08 6.09
CA SER A 119 24.37 -17.86 6.79
C SER A 119 25.61 -18.09 5.92
N GLY A 120 25.99 -17.06 5.17
CA GLY A 120 27.18 -17.11 4.33
C GLY A 120 26.94 -17.60 2.92
N ASP A 121 25.77 -18.16 2.62
CA ASP A 121 25.49 -18.69 1.28
C ASP A 121 24.74 -17.68 0.45
N GLN A 122 25.15 -17.52 -0.78
CA GLN A 122 24.48 -16.63 -1.70
C GLN A 122 23.34 -17.38 -2.36
N CYS A 123 22.12 -16.93 -2.14
CA CYS A 123 20.92 -17.60 -2.59
C CYS A 123 19.94 -16.63 -3.23
N SER A 124 19.05 -17.17 -4.03
CA SER A 124 17.95 -16.40 -4.58
C SER A 124 16.76 -17.32 -4.84
N GLY A 125 15.61 -16.74 -5.04
CA GLY A 125 14.42 -17.53 -5.28
C GLY A 125 13.20 -16.67 -5.45
N THR A 126 12.06 -17.25 -5.11
CA THR A 126 10.77 -16.60 -5.25
C THR A 126 10.06 -16.56 -3.91
N TRP A 127 9.05 -15.73 -3.81
CA TRP A 127 8.21 -15.69 -2.62
C TRP A 127 6.76 -15.55 -3.02
N GLN A 128 5.88 -16.04 -2.17
CA GLN A 128 4.46 -15.89 -2.29
C GLN A 128 3.92 -15.42 -0.96
N ALA A 129 2.87 -14.65 -0.98
CA ALA A 129 2.29 -14.09 0.23
C ALA A 129 0.78 -14.16 0.19
N THR A 130 0.18 -14.30 1.36
CA THR A 130 -1.25 -14.27 1.53
C THR A 130 -1.56 -13.41 2.74
N ARG A 131 -2.53 -12.54 2.60
CA ARG A 131 -2.94 -11.70 3.72
C ARG A 131 -3.85 -12.51 4.63
N THR A 132 -3.54 -12.52 5.91
CA THR A 132 -4.32 -13.30 6.87
C THR A 132 -5.41 -12.47 7.52
#